data_51079d8f75e095635597e23af175a732
#
_entry.id   51079d8f75e095635597e23af175a732
#
_cell.length_a   1.000
_cell.length_b   1.000
_cell.length_c   1.000
_cell.angle_alpha   90.00
_cell.angle_beta   90.00
_cell.angle_gamma   90.00
#
_symmetry.space_group_name_H-M   'P 1'
#
loop_
_entity.id
_entity.type
_entity.pdbx_description
1 polymer ?
#
loop_
_entity_poly.entity_id
_entity_poly.type
_entity_poly.pdbx_seq_one_letter_code
_entity_poly.pdbx_strand_id
1 'polypeptide(L)'
;MSTYLITGSNRGIGLELCRQIHKRGDNVIATCRKASKELRDLGVRIEENIEISSDESIINLCKKLSGVNLDCLIHNAGIYEFNSFENLDKKSILRQFEVNALSPICMTQ
;
A
#
# COMPACT_ATOMS: atom_id res chain seq x y z
N MET A 1 -20.92 -1.62 -7.44
CA MET A 1 -19.54 -1.16 -7.64
C MET A 1 -18.79 -1.20 -6.32
N SER A 2 -17.74 -2.01 -6.22
CA SER A 2 -16.98 -2.17 -5.00
C SER A 2 -15.85 -1.15 -4.92
N THR A 3 -15.43 -0.81 -3.69
CA THR A 3 -14.32 0.11 -3.44
C THR A 3 -13.16 -0.66 -2.82
N TYR A 4 -12.00 -0.57 -3.47
CA TYR A 4 -10.79 -1.26 -3.07
C TYR A 4 -9.73 -0.27 -2.63
N LEU A 5 -9.09 -0.53 -1.50
CA LEU A 5 -7.89 0.19 -1.07
C LEU A 5 -6.69 -0.74 -1.25
N ILE A 6 -5.71 -0.31 -2.03
CA ILE A 6 -4.55 -1.14 -2.37
C ILE A 6 -3.28 -0.43 -1.94
N THR A 7 -2.49 -1.07 -1.08
CA THR A 7 -1.19 -0.54 -0.67
C THR A 7 -0.11 -1.00 -1.64
N GLY A 8 0.99 -0.24 -1.72
CA GLY A 8 2.09 -0.56 -2.62
C GLY A 8 1.70 -0.50 -4.09
N SER A 9 0.90 0.49 -4.47
CA SER A 9 0.28 0.56 -5.80
C SER A 9 1.17 1.14 -6.88
N ASN A 10 2.37 1.58 -6.53
CA ASN A 10 3.20 2.40 -7.41
C ASN A 10 3.84 1.63 -8.56
N ARG A 11 3.98 0.33 -8.41
CA ARG A 11 4.65 -0.54 -9.38
C ARG A 11 4.27 -2.00 -9.15
N GLY A 12 4.71 -2.85 -10.06
CA GLY A 12 4.58 -4.30 -9.91
C GLY A 12 3.15 -4.79 -9.77
N ILE A 13 2.95 -5.74 -8.86
CA ILE A 13 1.66 -6.38 -8.64
C ILE A 13 0.59 -5.38 -8.21
N GLY A 14 0.94 -4.45 -7.31
CA GLY A 14 0.00 -3.44 -6.83
C GLY A 14 -0.52 -2.55 -7.94
N LEU A 15 0.36 -2.09 -8.82
CA LEU A 15 -0.02 -1.27 -9.97
C LEU A 15 -0.93 -2.04 -10.93
N GLU A 16 -0.60 -3.29 -11.20
CA GLU A 16 -1.39 -4.14 -12.11
C GLU A 16 -2.76 -4.46 -11.52
N LEU A 17 -2.86 -4.67 -10.21
CA LEU A 17 -4.14 -4.84 -9.54
C LEU A 17 -5.00 -3.59 -9.69
N CYS A 18 -4.43 -2.41 -9.50
CA CYS A 18 -5.15 -1.15 -9.69
C CYS A 18 -5.68 -1.04 -11.11
N ARG A 19 -4.86 -1.37 -12.09
CA ARG A 19 -5.24 -1.30 -13.51
C ARG A 19 -6.39 -2.24 -13.82
N GLN A 20 -6.32 -3.48 -13.39
CA GLN A 20 -7.34 -4.49 -13.69
C GLN A 20 -8.67 -4.19 -12.96
N ILE A 21 -8.60 -3.81 -11.70
CA ILE A 21 -9.80 -3.49 -10.92
C ILE A 21 -10.48 -2.23 -11.46
N HIS A 22 -9.70 -1.22 -11.81
CA HIS A 22 -10.22 0.00 -12.43
C HIS A 22 -10.87 -0.29 -13.78
N LYS A 23 -10.23 -1.10 -14.60
CA LYS A 23 -10.76 -1.50 -15.90
C LYS A 23 -12.09 -2.23 -15.78
N ARG A 24 -12.26 -3.00 -14.71
CA ARG A 24 -13.51 -3.73 -14.42
C ARG A 24 -14.65 -2.80 -14.01
N GLY A 25 -14.39 -1.55 -13.72
CA GLY A 25 -15.39 -0.56 -13.34
C GLY A 25 -15.56 -0.35 -11.84
N ASP A 26 -14.72 -0.98 -11.01
CA ASP A 26 -14.75 -0.78 -9.57
C ASP A 26 -13.92 0.44 -9.17
N ASN A 27 -14.20 0.97 -7.98
CA ASN A 27 -13.46 2.10 -7.44
C ASN A 27 -12.14 1.64 -6.83
N VAL A 28 -11.07 2.36 -7.14
CA VAL A 28 -9.73 2.06 -6.61
C VAL A 28 -9.19 3.27 -5.88
N ILE A 29 -8.70 3.04 -4.65
CA ILE A 29 -7.92 4.02 -3.91
C ILE A 29 -6.52 3.41 -3.78
N ALA A 30 -5.56 4.02 -4.48
CA ALA A 30 -4.18 3.57 -4.49
C ALA A 30 -3.37 4.35 -3.47
N THR A 31 -2.58 3.67 -2.64
CA THR A 31 -1.69 4.34 -1.71
C THR A 31 -0.24 4.09 -2.08
N CYS A 32 0.59 5.11 -1.92
CA CYS A 32 2.01 5.04 -2.22
C CYS A 32 2.74 6.19 -1.54
N ARG A 33 4.08 6.17 -1.57
CA ARG A 33 4.85 7.30 -1.09
C ARG A 33 4.84 8.44 -2.12
N LYS A 34 5.14 8.12 -3.36
CA LYS A 34 5.09 9.07 -4.48
C LYS A 34 4.59 8.33 -5.72
N ALA A 35 3.52 8.83 -6.32
CA ALA A 35 2.91 8.16 -7.46
C ALA A 35 3.82 8.13 -8.67
N SER A 36 3.93 6.97 -9.31
CA SER A 36 4.61 6.83 -10.59
C SER A 36 3.74 7.42 -11.71
N LYS A 37 4.34 7.67 -12.86
CA LYS A 37 3.61 8.14 -14.02
C LYS A 37 2.54 7.14 -14.44
N GLU A 38 2.89 5.85 -14.43
CA GLU A 38 1.98 4.77 -14.79
C GLU A 38 0.74 4.75 -13.89
N LEU A 39 0.92 4.96 -12.59
CA LEU A 39 -0.20 5.01 -11.66
C LEU A 39 -1.08 6.23 -11.91
N ARG A 40 -0.47 7.39 -12.13
CA ARG A 40 -1.23 8.62 -12.44
C ARG A 40 -2.03 8.49 -13.72
N ASP A 41 -1.47 7.83 -14.72
CA ASP A 41 -2.11 7.66 -16.01
C ASP A 41 -3.37 6.77 -15.95
N LEU A 42 -3.53 5.97 -14.89
CA LEU A 42 -4.72 5.14 -14.72
C LEU A 42 -5.98 5.93 -14.42
N GLY A 43 -5.86 7.11 -13.82
CA GLY A 43 -7.02 7.91 -13.45
C GLY A 43 -7.74 7.45 -12.18
N VAL A 44 -7.11 6.59 -11.36
CA VAL A 44 -7.67 6.16 -10.06
C VAL A 44 -7.39 7.20 -8.98
N ARG A 45 -8.13 7.13 -7.87
CA ARG A 45 -7.85 7.98 -6.71
C ARG A 45 -6.51 7.56 -6.11
N ILE A 46 -5.62 8.53 -5.88
CA ILE A 46 -4.29 8.28 -5.33
C ILE A 46 -4.12 9.07 -4.05
N GLU A 47 -3.70 8.38 -2.98
CA GLU A 47 -3.28 9.00 -1.74
C GLU A 47 -1.77 8.84 -1.62
N GLU A 48 -1.04 9.93 -1.81
CA GLU A 48 0.42 9.97 -1.73
C GLU A 48 0.91 10.25 -0.31
N ASN A 49 2.21 10.13 -0.11
CA ASN A 49 2.89 10.35 1.17
C ASN A 49 2.43 9.37 2.25
N ILE A 50 2.03 8.18 1.85
CA ILE A 50 1.63 7.14 2.78
C ILE A 50 2.80 6.17 2.98
N GLU A 51 3.33 6.17 4.20
CA GLU A 51 4.33 5.20 4.64
C GLU A 51 3.65 4.25 5.63
N ILE A 52 3.45 3.00 5.24
CA ILE A 52 2.65 2.06 6.04
C ILE A 52 3.29 1.69 7.37
N SER A 53 4.59 1.91 7.54
CA SER A 53 5.28 1.72 8.82
C SER A 53 5.17 2.93 9.74
N SER A 54 4.55 4.02 9.30
CA SER A 54 4.37 5.24 10.07
C SER A 54 2.94 5.35 10.58
N ASP A 55 2.76 5.36 11.90
CA ASP A 55 1.47 5.53 12.52
C ASP A 55 0.81 6.85 12.11
N GLU A 56 1.62 7.91 11.98
CA GLU A 56 1.13 9.21 11.55
C GLU A 56 0.55 9.16 10.13
N SER A 57 1.23 8.48 9.21
CA SER A 57 0.73 8.30 7.84
C SER A 57 -0.60 7.56 7.82
N ILE A 58 -0.73 6.51 8.63
CA ILE A 58 -1.97 5.72 8.71
C ILE A 58 -3.11 6.56 9.28
N ILE A 59 -2.86 7.34 10.34
CA ILE A 59 -3.85 8.24 10.92
C ILE A 59 -4.31 9.28 9.89
N ASN A 60 -3.36 9.87 9.15
CA ASN A 60 -3.68 10.85 8.13
C ASN A 60 -4.50 10.23 6.98
N LEU A 61 -4.17 9.01 6.59
CA LEU A 61 -4.94 8.27 5.59
C LEU A 61 -6.37 8.02 6.08
N CYS A 62 -6.54 7.60 7.32
CA CYS A 62 -7.87 7.38 7.90
C CYS A 62 -8.71 8.65 7.86
N LYS A 63 -8.12 9.81 8.14
CA LYS A 63 -8.82 11.10 8.06
C LYS A 63 -9.27 11.42 6.63
N LYS A 64 -8.40 11.14 5.65
CA LYS A 64 -8.73 11.37 4.23
C LYS A 64 -9.82 10.42 3.73
N LEU A 65 -9.93 9.25 4.31
CA LEU A 65 -10.91 8.24 3.93
C LEU A 65 -12.19 8.32 4.76
N SER A 66 -12.34 9.35 5.59
CA SER A 66 -13.54 9.55 6.39
C SER A 66 -14.78 9.58 5.50
N GLY A 67 -15.78 8.77 5.84
CA GLY A 67 -17.00 8.65 5.04
C GLY A 67 -16.92 7.70 3.85
N VAL A 68 -15.76 7.11 3.61
CA VAL A 68 -15.59 6.12 2.54
C VAL A 68 -15.83 4.72 3.09
N ASN A 69 -16.71 3.95 2.44
CA ASN A 69 -16.92 2.55 2.79
C ASN A 69 -16.05 1.68 1.89
N LEU A 70 -15.11 0.97 2.50
CA LEU A 70 -14.23 0.05 1.79
C LEU A 70 -14.85 -1.35 1.77
N ASP A 71 -14.90 -1.95 0.60
CA ASP A 71 -15.34 -3.34 0.44
C ASP A 71 -14.16 -4.31 0.57
N CYS A 72 -12.97 -3.87 0.20
CA CYS A 72 -11.79 -4.71 0.23
C CYS A 72 -10.53 -3.88 0.50
N LEU A 73 -9.68 -4.38 1.38
CA LEU A 73 -8.35 -3.83 1.65
C LEU A 73 -7.31 -4.85 1.22
N ILE A 74 -6.48 -4.49 0.27
CA ILE A 74 -5.42 -5.36 -0.24
C ILE A 74 -4.08 -4.89 0.30
N HIS A 75 -3.49 -5.69 1.18
CA HIS A 75 -2.15 -5.45 1.72
C HIS A 75 -1.12 -5.99 0.73
N ASN A 76 -0.71 -5.15 -0.21
CA ASN A 76 0.30 -5.51 -1.19
C ASN A 76 1.68 -4.91 -0.88
N ALA A 77 1.74 -3.80 -0.15
CA ALA A 77 3.01 -3.18 0.19
C ALA A 77 3.88 -4.12 1.01
N GLY A 78 5.14 -4.23 0.62
CA GLY A 78 6.10 -5.06 1.30
C GLY A 78 7.50 -4.78 0.82
N ILE A 79 8.49 -5.22 1.56
CA ILE A 79 9.90 -5.11 1.18
C ILE A 79 10.57 -6.46 1.32
N TYR A 80 11.61 -6.65 0.52
CA TYR A 80 12.49 -7.81 0.61
C TYR A 80 13.94 -7.35 0.55
N GLU A 81 14.73 -7.80 1.53
CA GLU A 81 16.15 -7.54 1.56
C GLU A 81 16.86 -8.86 1.84
N PHE A 82 17.95 -9.13 1.09
CA PHE A 82 18.67 -10.39 1.21
C PHE A 82 19.49 -10.42 2.50
N ASN A 83 19.37 -11.53 3.23
CA ASN A 83 20.21 -11.82 4.40
C ASN A 83 20.65 -13.27 4.33
N SER A 84 21.84 -13.56 4.86
CA SER A 84 22.37 -14.91 5.00
C SER A 84 22.89 -15.11 6.41
N PHE A 85 23.13 -16.35 6.81
CA PHE A 85 23.72 -16.62 8.12
C PHE A 85 25.07 -15.94 8.34
N GLU A 86 25.81 -15.73 7.25
CA GLU A 86 27.13 -15.09 7.30
C GLU A 86 27.04 -13.58 7.30
N ASN A 87 25.89 -13.04 6.91
CA ASN A 87 25.75 -11.62 6.66
C ASN A 87 24.36 -11.12 7.09
N LEU A 88 24.04 -11.33 8.38
CA LEU A 88 22.75 -10.89 8.94
C LEU A 88 22.79 -9.41 9.29
N ASP A 89 21.76 -8.69 8.87
CA ASP A 89 21.54 -7.30 9.22
C ASP A 89 20.26 -7.20 10.05
N LYS A 90 20.39 -6.95 11.34
CA LYS A 90 19.24 -6.85 12.25
C LYS A 90 18.30 -5.72 11.86
N LYS A 91 18.84 -4.58 11.41
CA LYS A 91 18.01 -3.45 11.00
C LYS A 91 17.19 -3.80 9.77
N SER A 92 17.77 -4.51 8.81
CA SER A 92 17.07 -4.99 7.63
C SER A 92 15.96 -5.97 8.00
N ILE A 93 16.24 -6.93 8.88
CA ILE A 93 15.27 -7.93 9.31
C ILE A 93 14.08 -7.26 10.03
N LEU A 94 14.37 -6.35 10.95
CA LEU A 94 13.34 -5.63 11.68
C LEU A 94 12.49 -4.76 10.76
N ARG A 95 13.12 -4.11 9.78
CA ARG A 95 12.40 -3.28 8.80
C ARG A 95 11.47 -4.14 7.93
N GLN A 96 11.93 -5.30 7.48
CA GLN A 96 11.08 -6.22 6.72
C GLN A 96 9.90 -6.72 7.55
N PHE A 97 10.12 -7.07 8.81
CA PHE A 97 9.04 -7.47 9.72
C PHE A 97 8.04 -6.34 9.92
N GLU A 98 8.54 -5.13 10.17
CA GLU A 98 7.68 -3.96 10.37
C GLU A 98 6.80 -3.69 9.16
N VAL A 99 7.40 -3.63 7.97
CA VAL A 99 6.66 -3.31 6.75
C VAL A 99 5.76 -4.47 6.32
N ASN A 100 6.25 -5.69 6.36
CA ASN A 100 5.55 -6.84 5.76
C ASN A 100 4.55 -7.50 6.69
N ALA A 101 4.72 -7.39 8.00
CA ALA A 101 3.87 -8.07 8.97
C ALA A 101 3.16 -7.11 9.92
N LEU A 102 3.91 -6.26 10.61
CA LEU A 102 3.35 -5.37 11.64
C LEU A 102 2.47 -4.28 11.03
N SER A 103 2.94 -3.62 9.97
CA SER A 103 2.20 -2.52 9.35
C SER A 103 0.84 -2.94 8.78
N PRO A 104 0.71 -4.10 8.09
CA PRO A 104 -0.62 -4.58 7.69
C PRO A 104 -1.57 -4.78 8.84
N ILE A 105 -1.10 -5.27 10.00
CA ILE A 105 -1.94 -5.44 11.19
C ILE A 105 -2.45 -4.07 11.67
N CYS A 106 -1.56 -3.09 11.77
CA CYS A 106 -1.91 -1.74 12.20
C CYS A 106 -2.87 -1.07 11.22
N MET A 107 -2.67 -1.26 9.92
CA MET A 107 -3.53 -0.68 8.89
C MET A 107 -4.95 -1.23 8.89
N THR A 108 -5.11 -2.49 9.29
CA THR A 108 -6.42 -3.14 9.32
C THR A 108 -7.31 -2.60 10.44
N GLN A 109 -6.70 -2.10 11.50
CA GLN A 109 -7.45 -1.48 12.58
C GLN A 109 -8.09 -0.17 12.10
#